data_39ce2ef884e05aeea669dd355904d255
#
_entry.id   39ce2ef884e05aeea669dd355904d255
#
_cell.length_a   1.000
_cell.length_b   1.000
_cell.length_c   1.000
_cell.angle_alpha   90.00
_cell.angle_beta   90.00
_cell.angle_gamma   90.00
#
_symmetry.space_group_name_H-M   'P 1'
#
loop_
_entity.id
_entity.type
_entity.pdbx_description
1 polymer ?
#
loop_
_entity_poly.entity_id
_entity_poly.type
_entity_poly.pdbx_seq_one_letter_code
_entity_poly.pdbx_strand_id
1 'polypeptide(L)'
;MLYVHETHDVVGGKLEAFAEAVRTVWRPLVEAGGDARLCWYWELAHGTSASYQAITLTAVRDWAAWGRLVARRGEPRWREWDRLAWTLRREVTAKIMLPAPWSPLQAIDLAAPPVSAGGPPAIYLHDTGWPYPGKLEEYVAALGAIYYPQTQASRMLTVVGCLVVAPGTGRHHEVVLLQRLDDWPRFAGLLRHGEQGAPRGGWMEAGLSYRDRWESKLLRCAAWSPMQ
;
A
#
# COMPACT_ATOMS: atom_id res chain seq x y z
N MET A 1 12.58 -6.49 -7.69
CA MET A 1 11.30 -5.80 -8.01
C MET A 1 11.21 -4.55 -7.17
N LEU A 2 10.61 -3.48 -7.69
CA LEU A 2 10.26 -2.29 -6.92
C LEU A 2 8.75 -2.05 -6.99
N TYR A 3 8.25 -1.20 -6.09
CA TYR A 3 6.85 -0.81 -6.02
C TYR A 3 6.73 0.71 -6.01
N VAL A 4 5.95 1.26 -6.93
CA VAL A 4 5.55 2.66 -6.89
C VAL A 4 4.26 2.73 -6.07
N HIS A 5 4.37 3.37 -4.91
CA HIS A 5 3.25 3.62 -4.01
C HIS A 5 2.80 5.08 -4.18
N GLU A 6 1.55 5.29 -4.56
CA GLU A 6 1.00 6.62 -4.75
C GLU A 6 -0.21 6.82 -3.85
N THR A 7 -0.23 7.93 -3.14
CA THR A 7 -1.40 8.43 -2.42
C THR A 7 -1.98 9.61 -3.18
N HIS A 8 -3.26 9.53 -3.54
CA HIS A 8 -3.98 10.53 -4.30
C HIS A 8 -5.00 11.23 -3.41
N ASP A 9 -4.94 12.56 -3.32
CA ASP A 9 -5.99 13.36 -2.70
C ASP A 9 -7.02 13.73 -3.79
N VAL A 10 -8.12 12.98 -3.79
CA VAL A 10 -9.15 13.08 -4.83
C VAL A 10 -10.10 14.23 -4.52
N VAL A 11 -10.56 14.93 -5.54
CA VAL A 11 -11.56 15.99 -5.41
C VAL A 11 -12.87 15.41 -4.88
N GLY A 12 -13.46 16.03 -3.87
CA GLY A 12 -14.72 15.58 -3.28
C GLY A 12 -15.81 15.35 -4.33
N GLY A 13 -16.49 14.20 -4.25
CA GLY A 13 -17.48 13.76 -5.21
C GLY A 13 -16.94 13.15 -6.51
N LYS A 14 -15.61 13.06 -6.69
CA LYS A 14 -15.00 12.50 -7.90
C LYS A 14 -14.28 11.15 -7.68
N LEU A 15 -14.47 10.52 -6.53
CA LEU A 15 -13.76 9.27 -6.20
C LEU A 15 -14.07 8.15 -7.20
N GLU A 16 -15.34 7.96 -7.57
CA GLU A 16 -15.74 6.97 -8.57
C GLU A 16 -15.17 7.27 -9.96
N ALA A 17 -15.22 8.54 -10.37
CA ALA A 17 -14.64 8.96 -11.64
C ALA A 17 -13.12 8.76 -11.67
N PHE A 18 -12.43 9.00 -10.55
CA PHE A 18 -11.00 8.75 -10.42
C PHE A 18 -10.70 7.25 -10.49
N ALA A 19 -11.45 6.41 -9.76
CA ALA A 19 -11.32 4.95 -9.80
C ALA A 19 -11.50 4.40 -11.23
N GLU A 20 -12.52 4.89 -11.94
CA GLU A 20 -12.76 4.50 -13.33
C GLU A 20 -11.63 4.96 -14.26
N ALA A 21 -11.12 6.17 -14.10
CA ALA A 21 -9.99 6.66 -14.88
C ALA A 21 -8.71 5.85 -14.61
N VAL A 22 -8.47 5.46 -13.36
CA VAL A 22 -7.35 4.56 -13.03
C VAL A 22 -7.53 3.20 -13.70
N ARG A 23 -8.73 2.64 -13.67
CA ARG A 23 -9.05 1.33 -14.25
C ARG A 23 -8.90 1.32 -15.78
N THR A 24 -9.41 2.35 -16.44
CA THR A 24 -9.59 2.35 -17.91
C THR A 24 -8.48 3.08 -18.66
N VAL A 25 -7.78 4.01 -18.02
CA VAL A 25 -6.72 4.82 -18.66
C VAL A 25 -5.36 4.53 -18.03
N TRP A 26 -5.20 4.73 -16.72
CA TRP A 26 -3.91 4.57 -16.05
C TRP A 26 -3.36 3.15 -16.12
N ARG A 27 -4.16 2.17 -15.73
CA ARG A 27 -3.75 0.77 -15.71
C ARG A 27 -3.27 0.28 -17.07
N PRO A 28 -4.03 0.41 -18.18
CA PRO A 28 -3.55 0.01 -19.50
C PRO A 28 -2.28 0.76 -19.94
N LEU A 29 -2.17 2.03 -19.55
CA LEU A 29 -1.03 2.87 -19.90
C LEU A 29 0.26 2.40 -19.21
N VAL A 30 0.22 2.10 -17.92
CA VAL A 30 1.39 1.67 -17.15
C VAL A 30 1.80 0.23 -17.49
N GLU A 31 0.81 -0.62 -17.83
CA GLU A 31 1.03 -2.04 -18.14
C GLU A 31 1.48 -2.29 -19.59
N ALA A 32 1.31 -1.33 -20.50
CA ALA A 32 1.52 -1.50 -21.95
C ALA A 32 2.93 -1.97 -22.36
N GLY A 33 3.95 -1.74 -21.54
CA GLY A 33 5.34 -2.17 -21.81
C GLY A 33 5.71 -3.52 -21.21
N GLY A 34 4.85 -4.14 -20.42
CA GLY A 34 5.15 -5.38 -19.69
C GLY A 34 6.17 -5.24 -18.56
N ASP A 35 6.68 -4.02 -18.33
CA ASP A 35 7.69 -3.70 -17.31
C ASP A 35 7.07 -3.38 -15.93
N ALA A 36 5.79 -3.07 -15.91
CA ALA A 36 5.07 -2.71 -14.70
C ALA A 36 3.63 -3.24 -14.72
N ARG A 37 3.05 -3.33 -13.54
CA ARG A 37 1.68 -3.77 -13.34
C ARG A 37 1.06 -3.09 -12.14
N LEU A 38 -0.16 -2.55 -12.29
CA LEU A 38 -0.98 -2.15 -11.16
C LEU A 38 -1.35 -3.40 -10.34
N CYS A 39 -0.98 -3.42 -9.06
CA CYS A 39 -1.29 -4.52 -8.16
C CYS A 39 -2.57 -4.25 -7.40
N TRP A 40 -2.67 -3.08 -6.77
CA TRP A 40 -3.83 -2.69 -6.00
C TRP A 40 -4.28 -1.26 -6.29
N TYR A 41 -5.58 -1.07 -6.19
CA TYR A 41 -6.24 0.20 -6.02
C TYR A 41 -7.12 0.11 -4.77
N TRP A 42 -6.87 1.01 -3.83
CA TRP A 42 -7.64 1.12 -2.60
C TRP A 42 -8.24 2.51 -2.45
N GLU A 43 -9.36 2.55 -1.76
CA GLU A 43 -9.97 3.78 -1.26
C GLU A 43 -9.91 3.79 0.26
N LEU A 44 -9.71 4.95 0.83
CA LEU A 44 -9.74 5.10 2.27
C LEU A 44 -11.13 4.75 2.82
N ALA A 45 -11.20 3.87 3.79
CA ALA A 45 -12.44 3.57 4.49
C ALA A 45 -12.86 4.79 5.33
N HIS A 46 -14.15 5.15 5.26
CA HIS A 46 -14.68 6.33 5.92
C HIS A 46 -14.32 6.38 7.41
N GLY A 47 -13.86 7.54 7.87
CA GLY A 47 -13.55 7.78 9.28
C GLY A 47 -12.15 7.35 9.75
N THR A 48 -11.28 6.84 8.86
CA THR A 48 -9.97 6.31 9.27
C THR A 48 -8.78 7.21 8.92
N SER A 49 -8.95 8.26 8.16
CA SER A 49 -7.96 9.32 7.86
C SER A 49 -8.63 10.47 7.08
N ALA A 50 -7.86 11.28 6.34
CA ALA A 50 -8.39 12.32 5.47
C ALA A 50 -9.33 11.75 4.41
N SER A 51 -10.50 12.37 4.22
CA SER A 51 -11.53 11.92 3.28
C SER A 51 -11.05 11.98 1.83
N TYR A 52 -11.64 11.15 0.97
CA TYR A 52 -11.40 11.12 -0.48
C TYR A 52 -9.97 10.78 -0.89
N GLN A 53 -9.26 9.99 -0.11
CA GLN A 53 -7.97 9.45 -0.53
C GLN A 53 -8.14 8.13 -1.27
N ALA A 54 -7.34 7.96 -2.34
CA ALA A 54 -7.10 6.69 -2.98
C ALA A 54 -5.61 6.36 -2.94
N ILE A 55 -5.28 5.07 -2.88
CA ILE A 55 -3.90 4.59 -2.89
C ILE A 55 -3.74 3.58 -4.01
N THR A 56 -2.68 3.72 -4.80
CA THR A 56 -2.28 2.73 -5.80
C THR A 56 -0.93 2.12 -5.44
N LEU A 57 -0.78 0.82 -5.71
CA LEU A 57 0.50 0.13 -5.63
C LEU A 57 0.79 -0.53 -6.98
N THR A 58 1.84 -0.08 -7.64
CA THR A 58 2.27 -0.56 -8.95
C THR A 58 3.60 -1.27 -8.81
N ALA A 59 3.66 -2.57 -9.15
CA ALA A 59 4.91 -3.31 -9.25
C ALA A 59 5.66 -2.89 -10.50
N VAL A 60 6.98 -2.76 -10.40
CA VAL A 60 7.89 -2.49 -11.51
C VAL A 60 9.03 -3.51 -11.45
N ARG A 61 9.40 -4.07 -12.58
CA ARG A 61 10.37 -5.17 -12.68
C ARG A 61 11.69 -4.86 -11.96
N ASP A 62 12.29 -3.72 -12.28
CA ASP A 62 13.58 -3.28 -11.77
C ASP A 62 13.79 -1.78 -12.03
N TRP A 63 14.93 -1.24 -11.64
CA TRP A 63 15.29 0.16 -11.85
C TRP A 63 15.40 0.55 -13.33
N ALA A 64 15.82 -0.36 -14.20
CA ALA A 64 15.88 -0.09 -15.64
C ALA A 64 14.48 0.04 -16.24
N ALA A 65 13.54 -0.84 -15.81
CA ALA A 65 12.14 -0.76 -16.18
C ALA A 65 11.48 0.54 -15.67
N TRP A 66 11.80 0.95 -14.45
CA TRP A 66 11.36 2.23 -13.93
C TRP A 66 11.87 3.41 -14.76
N GLY A 67 13.14 3.39 -15.13
CA GLY A 67 13.73 4.40 -16.04
C GLY A 67 12.98 4.49 -17.37
N ARG A 68 12.61 3.35 -17.98
CA ARG A 68 11.80 3.32 -19.21
C ARG A 68 10.40 3.91 -19.00
N LEU A 69 9.74 3.61 -17.86
CA LEU A 69 8.46 4.20 -17.52
C LEU A 69 8.55 5.72 -17.41
N VAL A 70 9.57 6.23 -16.74
CA VAL A 70 9.80 7.69 -16.60
C VAL A 70 10.03 8.33 -17.96
N ALA A 71 10.81 7.70 -18.83
CA ALA A 71 11.06 8.22 -20.19
C ALA A 71 9.76 8.35 -21.01
N ARG A 72 8.79 7.44 -20.81
CA ARG A 72 7.49 7.46 -21.50
C ARG A 72 6.55 8.58 -21.02
N ARG A 73 6.84 9.26 -19.90
CA ARG A 73 6.02 10.38 -19.41
C ARG A 73 5.89 11.54 -20.42
N GLY A 74 6.82 11.67 -21.36
CA GLY A 74 6.77 12.63 -22.46
C GLY A 74 5.81 12.26 -23.60
N GLU A 75 5.31 11.04 -23.67
CA GLU A 75 4.40 10.57 -24.74
C GLU A 75 3.02 11.25 -24.63
N PRO A 76 2.30 11.44 -25.78
CA PRO A 76 0.98 12.10 -25.78
C PRO A 76 -0.02 11.47 -24.81
N ARG A 77 -0.10 10.14 -24.78
CA ARG A 77 -1.03 9.39 -23.89
C ARG A 77 -0.78 9.64 -22.41
N TRP A 78 0.49 9.76 -21.99
CA TRP A 78 0.85 10.08 -20.60
C TRP A 78 0.45 11.51 -20.25
N ARG A 79 0.65 12.45 -21.17
CA ARG A 79 0.18 13.85 -20.99
C ARG A 79 -1.34 13.97 -20.93
N GLU A 80 -2.08 13.14 -21.67
CA GLU A 80 -3.53 13.04 -21.58
C GLU A 80 -3.98 12.52 -20.21
N TRP A 81 -3.32 11.46 -19.72
CA TRP A 81 -3.55 10.99 -18.36
C TRP A 81 -3.29 12.10 -17.33
N ASP A 82 -2.16 12.78 -17.38
CA ASP A 82 -1.82 13.82 -16.40
C ASP A 82 -2.89 14.94 -16.41
N ARG A 83 -3.33 15.39 -17.59
CA ARG A 83 -4.41 16.39 -17.70
C ARG A 83 -5.72 15.89 -17.09
N LEU A 84 -6.13 14.66 -17.38
CA LEU A 84 -7.32 14.06 -16.81
C LEU A 84 -7.20 13.93 -15.29
N ALA A 85 -6.10 13.37 -14.81
CA ALA A 85 -5.88 13.13 -13.39
C ALA A 85 -5.97 14.42 -12.56
N TRP A 86 -5.42 15.53 -13.06
CA TRP A 86 -5.50 16.83 -12.38
C TRP A 86 -6.92 17.45 -12.35
N THR A 87 -7.85 16.98 -13.16
CA THR A 87 -9.26 17.35 -13.00
C THR A 87 -9.97 16.55 -11.90
N LEU A 88 -9.39 15.42 -11.47
CA LEU A 88 -9.99 14.46 -10.54
C LEU A 88 -9.33 14.44 -9.18
N ARG A 89 -8.07 14.83 -9.06
CA ARG A 89 -7.30 14.89 -7.81
C ARG A 89 -6.64 16.25 -7.62
N ARG A 90 -6.41 16.62 -6.35
CA ARG A 90 -5.70 17.86 -5.98
C ARG A 90 -4.20 17.64 -5.86
N GLU A 91 -3.83 16.47 -5.33
CA GLU A 91 -2.44 16.14 -5.02
C GLU A 91 -2.17 14.67 -5.26
N VAL A 92 -0.93 14.34 -5.56
CA VAL A 92 -0.40 12.98 -5.53
C VAL A 92 0.98 12.99 -4.89
N THR A 93 1.15 12.12 -3.89
CA THR A 93 2.45 11.83 -3.30
C THR A 93 2.87 10.44 -3.75
N ALA A 94 4.02 10.34 -4.41
CA ALA A 94 4.58 9.09 -4.91
C ALA A 94 5.90 8.77 -4.22
N LYS A 95 6.17 7.49 -4.00
CA LYS A 95 7.43 6.98 -3.47
C LYS A 95 7.74 5.62 -4.08
N ILE A 96 9.03 5.32 -4.23
CA ILE A 96 9.48 3.99 -4.63
C ILE A 96 9.76 3.19 -3.37
N MET A 97 9.28 1.97 -3.34
CA MET A 97 9.44 1.07 -2.21
C MET A 97 10.08 -0.24 -2.64
N LEU A 98 10.90 -0.79 -1.76
CA LEU A 98 11.56 -2.08 -1.92
C LEU A 98 10.96 -3.08 -0.93
N PRO A 99 10.73 -4.34 -1.32
CA PRO A 99 10.22 -5.33 -0.39
C PRO A 99 11.26 -5.64 0.69
N ALA A 100 10.81 -5.71 1.95
CA ALA A 100 11.62 -6.24 3.04
C ALA A 100 12.04 -7.69 2.74
N PRO A 101 13.19 -8.19 3.23
CA PRO A 101 13.69 -9.53 2.88
C PRO A 101 12.70 -10.68 3.11
N TRP A 102 11.85 -10.54 4.09
CA TRP A 102 10.82 -11.52 4.46
C TRP A 102 9.43 -11.21 3.89
N SER A 103 9.27 -10.09 3.18
CA SER A 103 7.98 -9.67 2.61
C SER A 103 7.42 -10.71 1.63
N PRO A 104 6.12 -11.04 1.66
CA PRO A 104 5.49 -11.86 0.62
C PRO A 104 5.61 -11.27 -0.79
N LEU A 105 5.85 -9.96 -0.91
CA LEU A 105 5.97 -9.25 -2.19
C LEU A 105 7.40 -9.25 -2.76
N GLN A 106 8.17 -10.34 -2.66
CA GLN A 106 9.51 -10.42 -3.25
C GLN A 106 9.49 -10.38 -4.77
N ALA A 107 8.52 -11.07 -5.37
CA ALA A 107 8.32 -11.12 -6.81
C ALA A 107 6.82 -11.28 -7.11
N ILE A 108 6.39 -10.60 -8.18
CA ILE A 108 5.06 -10.74 -8.76
C ILE A 108 5.25 -11.10 -10.23
N ASP A 109 4.46 -12.04 -10.73
CA ASP A 109 4.38 -12.28 -12.16
C ASP A 109 3.63 -11.11 -12.83
N LEU A 110 4.40 -10.29 -13.54
CA LEU A 110 3.84 -9.13 -14.24
C LEU A 110 2.96 -9.53 -15.44
N ALA A 111 3.06 -10.77 -15.92
CA ALA A 111 2.26 -11.28 -17.03
C ALA A 111 0.98 -11.99 -16.57
N ALA A 112 0.91 -12.42 -15.31
CA ALA A 112 -0.26 -13.14 -14.82
C ALA A 112 -1.53 -12.26 -14.89
N PRO A 113 -2.67 -12.83 -15.29
CA PRO A 113 -3.92 -12.08 -15.24
C PRO A 113 -4.23 -11.71 -13.77
N PRO A 114 -4.92 -10.60 -13.54
CA PRO A 114 -5.36 -10.25 -12.20
C PRO A 114 -6.27 -11.35 -11.67
N VAL A 115 -5.98 -11.82 -10.46
CA VAL A 115 -6.86 -12.77 -9.76
C VAL A 115 -7.90 -11.96 -9.01
N SER A 116 -8.99 -11.62 -9.68
CA SER A 116 -10.18 -11.13 -8.98
C SER A 116 -10.96 -12.35 -8.49
N ALA A 117 -11.00 -12.56 -7.20
CA ALA A 117 -11.74 -13.68 -6.60
C ALA A 117 -13.27 -13.48 -6.62
N GLY A 118 -13.78 -12.35 -7.12
CA GLY A 118 -15.22 -12.07 -7.24
C GLY A 118 -15.96 -12.08 -5.89
N GLY A 119 -15.30 -11.65 -4.83
CA GLY A 119 -15.87 -11.54 -3.47
C GLY A 119 -16.27 -10.10 -3.11
N PRO A 120 -16.82 -9.88 -1.90
CA PRO A 120 -17.01 -8.53 -1.39
C PRO A 120 -15.66 -7.83 -1.28
N PRO A 121 -15.64 -6.46 -1.39
CA PRO A 121 -14.41 -5.70 -1.30
C PRO A 121 -13.66 -6.02 -0.01
N ALA A 122 -12.40 -6.48 -0.14
CA ALA A 122 -11.56 -6.77 1.01
C ALA A 122 -11.13 -5.46 1.70
N ILE A 123 -11.02 -5.52 3.03
CA ILE A 123 -10.50 -4.43 3.85
C ILE A 123 -9.04 -4.72 4.17
N TYR A 124 -8.23 -3.67 4.12
CA TYR A 124 -6.80 -3.72 4.42
C TYR A 124 -6.45 -2.74 5.54
N LEU A 125 -5.50 -3.14 6.36
CA LEU A 125 -4.71 -2.25 7.19
C LEU A 125 -3.49 -1.80 6.39
N HIS A 126 -3.29 -0.50 6.32
CA HIS A 126 -2.10 0.11 5.77
C HIS A 126 -1.40 0.85 6.90
N ASP A 127 -0.39 0.21 7.46
CA ASP A 127 0.40 0.75 8.54
C ASP A 127 1.67 1.39 7.99
N THR A 128 1.93 2.62 8.38
CA THR A 128 3.18 3.31 8.08
C THR A 128 3.93 3.55 9.37
N GLY A 129 5.14 3.00 9.47
CA GLY A 129 6.03 3.18 10.62
C GLY A 129 7.26 4.00 10.24
N TRP A 130 7.72 4.81 11.19
CA TRP A 130 8.95 5.59 11.06
C TRP A 130 9.91 5.22 12.18
N PRO A 131 10.82 4.24 11.94
CA PRO A 131 11.83 3.87 12.93
C PRO A 131 12.74 5.05 13.30
N TYR A 132 13.30 4.99 14.49
CA TYR A 132 14.33 5.94 14.92
C TYR A 132 15.53 5.93 13.97
N PRO A 133 16.29 7.03 13.88
CA PRO A 133 17.53 7.05 13.13
C PRO A 133 18.44 5.89 13.51
N GLY A 134 18.94 5.15 12.50
CA GLY A 134 19.79 3.98 12.70
C GLY A 134 19.06 2.68 13.09
N LYS A 135 17.73 2.70 13.26
CA LYS A 135 16.95 1.51 13.67
C LYS A 135 16.16 0.83 12.55
N LEU A 136 16.32 1.27 11.30
CA LEU A 136 15.53 0.74 10.19
C LEU A 136 15.69 -0.77 10.01
N GLU A 137 16.93 -1.25 9.96
CA GLU A 137 17.23 -2.68 9.74
C GLU A 137 16.72 -3.54 10.90
N GLU A 138 16.96 -3.10 12.15
CA GLU A 138 16.46 -3.79 13.33
C GLU A 138 14.94 -3.83 13.38
N TYR A 139 14.27 -2.72 13.03
CA TYR A 139 12.80 -2.65 12.96
C TYR A 139 12.23 -3.61 11.94
N VAL A 140 12.80 -3.62 10.72
CA VAL A 140 12.37 -4.52 9.64
C VAL A 140 12.60 -5.98 10.02
N ALA A 141 13.75 -6.30 10.63
CA ALA A 141 14.04 -7.64 11.13
C ALA A 141 13.06 -8.07 12.23
N ALA A 142 12.78 -7.20 13.20
CA ALA A 142 11.83 -7.47 14.28
C ALA A 142 10.38 -7.66 13.77
N LEU A 143 9.95 -6.89 12.78
CA LEU A 143 8.66 -7.11 12.10
C LEU A 143 8.57 -8.53 11.51
N GLY A 144 9.63 -9.01 10.87
CA GLY A 144 9.67 -10.36 10.30
C GLY A 144 9.77 -11.48 11.33
N ALA A 145 10.56 -11.27 12.40
CA ALA A 145 10.82 -12.30 13.39
C ALA A 145 9.75 -12.39 14.50
N ILE A 146 9.07 -11.29 14.81
CA ILE A 146 8.14 -11.22 15.94
C ILE A 146 6.71 -10.98 15.42
N TYR A 147 6.48 -9.89 14.72
CA TYR A 147 5.14 -9.47 14.32
C TYR A 147 4.51 -10.42 13.29
N TYR A 148 5.23 -10.74 12.22
CA TYR A 148 4.73 -11.55 11.12
C TYR A 148 4.26 -12.94 11.57
N PRO A 149 5.02 -13.74 12.35
CA PRO A 149 4.55 -15.03 12.87
C PRO A 149 3.35 -14.91 13.81
N GLN A 150 3.30 -13.88 14.67
CA GLN A 150 2.18 -13.64 15.57
C GLN A 150 0.90 -13.33 14.79
N THR A 151 1.00 -12.51 13.74
CA THR A 151 -0.12 -12.15 12.88
C THR A 151 -0.65 -13.36 12.13
N GLN A 152 0.24 -14.17 11.56
CA GLN A 152 -0.10 -15.44 10.89
C GLN A 152 -0.85 -16.39 11.84
N ALA A 153 -0.35 -16.57 13.06
CA ALA A 153 -0.97 -17.46 14.06
C ALA A 153 -2.36 -16.96 14.49
N SER A 154 -2.57 -15.65 14.50
CA SER A 154 -3.85 -15.05 14.90
C SER A 154 -4.98 -15.32 13.92
N ARG A 155 -4.70 -15.50 12.64
CA ARG A 155 -5.66 -15.61 11.52
C ARG A 155 -6.64 -14.44 11.41
N MET A 156 -6.36 -13.34 12.08
CA MET A 156 -7.18 -12.13 12.02
C MET A 156 -6.79 -11.25 10.85
N LEU A 157 -5.50 -11.24 10.55
CA LEU A 157 -4.89 -10.46 9.49
C LEU A 157 -3.95 -11.36 8.67
N THR A 158 -3.92 -11.15 7.37
CA THR A 158 -2.89 -11.72 6.49
C THR A 158 -1.96 -10.60 6.04
N VAL A 159 -0.67 -10.69 6.41
CA VAL A 159 0.34 -9.77 5.88
C VAL A 159 0.54 -10.05 4.40
N VAL A 160 0.21 -9.09 3.56
CA VAL A 160 0.36 -9.18 2.10
C VAL A 160 1.65 -8.53 1.60
N GLY A 161 2.24 -7.62 2.39
CA GLY A 161 3.51 -6.98 2.05
C GLY A 161 4.10 -6.17 3.18
N CYS A 162 5.42 -6.10 3.20
CA CYS A 162 6.20 -5.16 3.97
C CYS A 162 7.18 -4.49 3.03
N LEU A 163 7.10 -3.18 2.91
CA LEU A 163 7.83 -2.39 1.95
C LEU A 163 8.61 -1.28 2.65
N VAL A 164 9.84 -1.05 2.24
CA VAL A 164 10.73 -0.01 2.77
C VAL A 164 10.94 1.05 1.69
N VAL A 165 10.86 2.33 2.03
CA VAL A 165 11.09 3.40 1.08
C VAL A 165 12.53 3.35 0.55
N ALA A 166 12.68 3.41 -0.78
CA ALA A 166 14.00 3.49 -1.40
C ALA A 166 14.63 4.87 -1.11
N PRO A 167 15.93 4.93 -0.74
CA PRO A 167 16.58 6.19 -0.42
C PRO A 167 16.40 7.27 -1.49
N GLY A 168 16.03 8.47 -1.06
CA GLY A 168 15.83 9.62 -1.96
C GLY A 168 14.50 9.67 -2.70
N THR A 169 13.59 8.70 -2.49
CA THR A 169 12.32 8.64 -3.23
C THR A 169 11.08 8.96 -2.37
N GLY A 170 11.25 9.15 -1.07
CA GLY A 170 10.18 9.45 -0.15
C GLY A 170 10.73 9.89 1.20
N ARG A 171 9.89 9.82 2.25
CA ARG A 171 10.33 10.14 3.59
C ARG A 171 11.32 9.10 4.08
N HIS A 172 12.46 9.55 4.57
CA HIS A 172 13.54 8.67 5.03
C HIS A 172 13.07 7.73 6.14
N HIS A 173 13.53 6.47 6.11
CA HIS A 173 13.22 5.41 7.06
C HIS A 173 11.73 5.02 7.14
N GLU A 174 10.95 5.29 6.12
CA GLU A 174 9.54 4.88 6.11
C GLU A 174 9.38 3.41 5.76
N VAL A 175 8.59 2.69 6.56
CA VAL A 175 8.22 1.29 6.35
C VAL A 175 6.70 1.22 6.25
N VAL A 176 6.19 0.59 5.19
CA VAL A 176 4.77 0.33 4.99
C VAL A 176 4.50 -1.16 5.14
N LEU A 177 3.59 -1.50 6.03
CA LEU A 177 3.08 -2.85 6.23
C LEU A 177 1.65 -2.91 5.72
N LEU A 178 1.41 -3.79 4.77
CA LEU A 178 0.10 -4.02 4.16
C LEU A 178 -0.48 -5.33 4.66
N GLN A 179 -1.70 -5.27 5.19
CA GLN A 179 -2.35 -6.43 5.79
C GLN A 179 -3.80 -6.50 5.35
N ARG A 180 -4.23 -7.66 4.86
CA ARG A 180 -5.64 -7.91 4.59
C ARG A 180 -6.33 -8.32 5.88
N LEU A 181 -7.50 -7.76 6.13
CA LEU A 181 -8.34 -8.10 7.28
C LEU A 181 -9.24 -9.30 6.94
N ASP A 182 -9.01 -10.42 7.61
CA ASP A 182 -9.70 -11.68 7.35
C ASP A 182 -10.83 -11.93 8.38
N ASP A 183 -10.74 -11.37 9.60
CA ASP A 183 -11.73 -11.54 10.67
C ASP A 183 -12.10 -10.18 11.30
N TRP A 184 -13.14 -9.57 10.77
CA TRP A 184 -13.63 -8.27 11.25
C TRP A 184 -14.13 -8.29 12.71
N PRO A 185 -14.96 -9.27 13.15
CA PRO A 185 -15.42 -9.34 14.54
C PRO A 185 -14.27 -9.38 15.54
N ARG A 186 -13.22 -10.14 15.23
CA ARG A 186 -12.04 -10.27 16.08
C ARG A 186 -11.21 -8.98 16.11
N PHE A 187 -11.04 -8.34 14.97
CA PHE A 187 -10.39 -7.04 14.86
C PHE A 187 -11.14 -5.95 15.64
N ALA A 188 -12.47 -5.89 15.50
CA ALA A 188 -13.32 -4.97 16.28
C ALA A 188 -13.22 -5.24 17.79
N GLY A 189 -13.03 -6.50 18.20
CA GLY A 189 -12.72 -6.88 19.57
C GLY A 189 -11.40 -6.28 20.06
N LEU A 190 -10.35 -6.34 19.24
CA LEU A 190 -9.04 -5.76 19.54
C LEU A 190 -9.13 -4.24 19.76
N LEU A 191 -9.88 -3.53 18.93
CA LEU A 191 -10.07 -2.09 19.07
C LEU A 191 -10.77 -1.73 20.40
N ARG A 192 -11.78 -2.49 20.79
CA ARG A 192 -12.49 -2.30 22.06
C ARG A 192 -11.62 -2.57 23.29
N HIS A 193 -10.73 -3.56 23.22
CA HIS A 193 -9.79 -3.84 24.32
C HIS A 193 -8.79 -2.70 24.55
N GLY A 194 -8.42 -1.99 23.51
CA GLY A 194 -7.59 -0.77 23.63
C GLY A 194 -8.26 0.32 24.47
N GLU A 195 -9.60 0.43 24.40
CA GLU A 195 -10.39 1.39 25.21
C GLU A 195 -10.47 0.99 26.71
N GLN A 196 -10.34 -0.27 27.02
CA GLN A 196 -10.49 -0.82 28.39
C GLN A 196 -9.17 -0.93 29.15
N GLY A 197 -8.08 -0.35 28.64
CA GLY A 197 -6.78 -0.40 29.33
C GLY A 197 -6.17 -1.80 29.40
N ALA A 198 -6.46 -2.66 28.43
CA ALA A 198 -5.87 -3.99 28.32
C ALA A 198 -4.33 -3.93 28.36
N PRO A 199 -3.66 -4.94 28.93
CA PRO A 199 -2.21 -4.93 29.05
C PRO A 199 -1.56 -4.71 27.68
N ARG A 200 -0.74 -3.69 27.60
CA ARG A 200 0.13 -3.42 26.46
C ARG A 200 1.15 -4.54 26.41
N GLY A 201 0.89 -5.55 25.63
CA GLY A 201 1.80 -6.67 25.45
C GLY A 201 2.09 -6.91 23.98
N GLY A 202 3.04 -7.78 23.69
CA GLY A 202 3.37 -8.19 22.33
C GLY A 202 4.03 -7.09 21.52
N TRP A 203 3.66 -7.01 20.20
CA TRP A 203 4.31 -6.11 19.27
C TRP A 203 4.16 -4.62 19.61
N MET A 204 3.04 -4.19 20.17
CA MET A 204 2.80 -2.77 20.47
C MET A 204 3.84 -2.23 21.48
N GLU A 205 4.21 -3.03 22.45
CA GLU A 205 5.24 -2.69 23.43
C GLU A 205 6.65 -2.90 22.87
N ALA A 206 6.94 -4.06 22.31
CA ALA A 206 8.24 -4.36 21.71
C ALA A 206 8.60 -3.36 20.59
N GLY A 207 7.63 -2.92 19.82
CA GLY A 207 7.80 -1.97 18.73
C GLY A 207 8.31 -0.59 19.16
N LEU A 208 8.06 -0.19 20.42
CA LEU A 208 8.55 1.09 20.97
C LEU A 208 10.08 1.17 21.07
N SER A 209 10.78 0.03 21.11
CA SER A 209 12.24 0.00 21.05
C SER A 209 12.81 0.44 19.70
N TYR A 210 11.99 0.44 18.67
CA TYR A 210 12.39 0.75 17.31
C TYR A 210 11.78 2.03 16.78
N ARG A 211 10.53 2.37 17.18
CA ARG A 211 9.77 3.53 16.73
C ARG A 211 8.80 4.02 17.81
N ASP A 212 8.51 5.30 17.82
CA ASP A 212 7.42 5.92 18.59
C ASP A 212 6.31 6.51 17.71
N ARG A 213 6.52 6.49 16.40
CA ARG A 213 5.58 7.03 15.43
C ARG A 213 5.14 5.97 14.43
N TRP A 214 3.84 5.78 14.35
CA TRP A 214 3.19 5.04 13.25
C TRP A 214 1.80 5.62 12.96
N GLU A 215 1.31 5.31 11.78
CA GLU A 215 -0.02 5.67 11.32
C GLU A 215 -0.69 4.43 10.71
N SER A 216 -1.94 4.18 11.08
CA SER A 216 -2.76 3.11 10.51
C SER A 216 -3.94 3.70 9.76
N LYS A 217 -4.21 3.15 8.57
CA LYS A 217 -5.39 3.48 7.75
C LYS A 217 -6.12 2.19 7.41
N LEU A 218 -7.45 2.24 7.45
CA LEU A 218 -8.26 1.19 6.86
C LEU A 218 -8.57 1.55 5.41
N LEU A 219 -8.32 0.61 4.53
CA LEU A 219 -8.50 0.77 3.09
C LEU A 219 -9.51 -0.25 2.58
N ARG A 220 -10.41 0.17 1.72
CA ARG A 220 -11.32 -0.69 0.97
C ARG A 220 -10.69 -0.98 -0.40
N CYS A 221 -10.43 -2.23 -0.70
CA CYS A 221 -9.96 -2.64 -2.01
C CYS A 221 -11.10 -2.53 -3.02
N ALA A 222 -10.86 -1.92 -4.18
CA ALA A 222 -11.86 -1.91 -5.25
C ALA A 222 -12.07 -3.32 -5.82
N ALA A 223 -13.30 -3.68 -6.13
CA ALA A 223 -13.63 -5.00 -6.66
C ALA A 223 -12.91 -5.35 -7.98
N TRP A 224 -12.54 -4.33 -8.76
CA TRP A 224 -11.76 -4.47 -9.99
C TRP A 224 -10.25 -4.45 -9.80
N SER A 225 -9.78 -4.25 -8.56
CA SER A 225 -8.35 -4.24 -8.26
C SER A 225 -7.71 -5.56 -8.70
N PRO A 226 -6.55 -5.56 -9.37
CA PRO A 226 -5.93 -6.78 -9.88
C PRO A 226 -5.61 -7.81 -8.81
N MET A 227 -5.18 -7.37 -7.64
CA MET A 227 -4.95 -8.20 -6.46
C MET A 227 -5.96 -7.84 -5.36
N GLN A 228 -6.39 -8.86 -4.57
CA GLN A 228 -7.35 -8.73 -3.47
C GLN A 228 -6.90 -9.55 -2.26
#